data_a423a1676470e2eaa37c1d51a126ca9e
#
_entry.id   a423a1676470e2eaa37c1d51a126ca9e
#
_cell.length_a   1.000
_cell.length_b   1.000
_cell.length_c   1.000
_cell.angle_alpha   90.00
_cell.angle_beta   90.00
_cell.angle_gamma   90.00
#
_symmetry.space_group_name_H-M   'P 1'
#
loop_
_entity.id
_entity.type
_entity.pdbx_description
1 polymer ?
#
loop_
_entity_poly.entity_id
_entity_poly.type
_entity_poly.pdbx_seq_one_letter_code
_entity_poly.pdbx_strand_id
1 'polypeptide(L)'
;MRIVEQEAAFNSAFIQAFREAEATFTDGAIYIERFFPAVRHIEIQVIGDGQGNSLEFDERDCSVQRRHQKLVEESPSPVVSKDLRRQLLEAAAKLTQGIGYEGAGTIEFIFDTATGHFFFIEMNTRIQVEHPVTEIRTGLDLIEIQFDVALGKPLPKLDVNKMPGGHAIEFRINAEDWQQGFQPSPGNLNVWCAPKGTGIRLDTAVYQGQHISPFYDSMIAKLIIHGCDRKEALERARDALSNFQCDGIPTTIGFHRMLIEQEAFIDNGVNTRWLDTDLFPAGEAEA
;
A
#
# COMPACT_ATOMS: atom_id res chain seq x y z
N MET A 1 14.25 15.10 1.89
CA MET A 1 14.85 14.31 2.99
C MET A 1 16.31 13.96 2.67
N ARG A 2 17.19 13.84 3.68
CA ARG A 2 18.59 13.44 3.51
C ARG A 2 18.96 12.41 4.57
N ILE A 3 19.51 11.29 4.13
CA ILE A 3 20.00 10.23 5.02
C ILE A 3 21.42 10.61 5.45
N VAL A 4 21.71 10.50 6.74
CA VAL A 4 23.02 10.74 7.33
C VAL A 4 23.46 9.47 8.06
N GLU A 5 24.44 8.78 7.48
CA GLU A 5 24.97 7.52 8.03
C GLU A 5 26.17 7.75 8.96
N GLN A 6 26.86 8.89 8.81
CA GLN A 6 28.04 9.22 9.58
C GLN A 6 27.92 10.64 10.14
N GLU A 7 28.33 10.82 11.41
CA GLU A 7 28.29 12.10 12.11
C GLU A 7 29.02 13.23 11.34
N ALA A 8 30.13 12.91 10.70
CA ALA A 8 30.91 13.88 9.93
C ALA A 8 30.12 14.51 8.76
N ALA A 9 29.13 13.80 8.20
CA ALA A 9 28.29 14.28 7.10
C ALA A 9 27.10 15.13 7.57
N PHE A 10 26.80 15.15 8.88
CA PHE A 10 25.58 15.75 9.42
C PHE A 10 25.46 17.24 9.09
N ASN A 11 26.49 18.04 9.36
CA ASN A 11 26.43 19.49 9.16
C ASN A 11 26.20 19.87 7.69
N SER A 12 26.84 19.16 6.75
CA SER A 12 26.65 19.42 5.32
C SER A 12 25.25 19.05 4.86
N ALA A 13 24.73 17.89 5.30
CA ALA A 13 23.38 17.42 4.98
C ALA A 13 22.31 18.36 5.58
N PHE A 14 22.51 18.83 6.82
CA PHE A 14 21.63 19.78 7.48
C PHE A 14 21.52 21.09 6.70
N ILE A 15 22.66 21.72 6.35
CA ILE A 15 22.68 22.99 5.59
C ILE A 15 22.00 22.83 4.22
N GLN A 16 22.23 21.70 3.55
CA GLN A 16 21.59 21.43 2.26
C GLN A 16 20.09 21.27 2.41
N ALA A 17 19.62 20.47 3.38
CA ALA A 17 18.20 20.26 3.64
C ALA A 17 17.48 21.57 3.99
N PHE A 18 18.12 22.41 4.85
CA PHE A 18 17.61 23.72 5.21
C PHE A 18 17.42 24.62 3.96
N ARG A 19 18.44 24.73 3.11
CA ARG A 19 18.37 25.57 1.89
C ARG A 19 17.31 25.06 0.89
N GLU A 20 17.16 23.76 0.75
CA GLU A 20 16.11 23.17 -0.09
C GLU A 20 14.72 23.48 0.45
N ALA A 21 14.53 23.33 1.77
CA ALA A 21 13.25 23.62 2.42
C ALA A 21 12.89 25.11 2.28
N GLU A 22 13.83 26.01 2.55
CA GLU A 22 13.64 27.45 2.43
C GLU A 22 13.31 27.87 0.99
N ALA A 23 14.03 27.32 -0.01
CA ALA A 23 13.81 27.62 -1.42
C ALA A 23 12.49 27.09 -1.96
N THR A 24 12.02 25.93 -1.46
CA THR A 24 10.82 25.25 -1.99
C THR A 24 9.55 25.68 -1.24
N PHE A 25 9.63 25.81 0.08
CA PHE A 25 8.48 26.02 0.96
C PHE A 25 8.47 27.39 1.63
N THR A 26 9.49 28.24 1.42
CA THR A 26 9.68 29.52 2.11
C THR A 26 9.80 29.37 3.65
N ASP A 27 10.10 28.16 4.10
CA ASP A 27 10.33 27.82 5.50
C ASP A 27 11.49 26.81 5.59
N GLY A 28 12.56 27.20 6.24
CA GLY A 28 13.76 26.38 6.43
C GLY A 28 13.66 25.42 7.62
N ALA A 29 12.52 25.32 8.30
CA ALA A 29 12.37 24.41 9.44
C ALA A 29 12.58 22.95 9.00
N ILE A 30 13.47 22.25 9.71
CA ILE A 30 13.73 20.82 9.51
C ILE A 30 13.76 20.11 10.84
N TYR A 31 13.44 18.82 10.82
CA TYR A 31 13.50 17.94 11.98
C TYR A 31 14.34 16.71 11.66
N ILE A 32 14.77 16.01 12.69
CA ILE A 32 15.63 14.83 12.59
C ILE A 32 14.83 13.63 13.08
N GLU A 33 14.82 12.58 12.25
CA GLU A 33 14.19 11.31 12.58
C GLU A 33 15.21 10.18 12.56
N ARG A 34 14.93 9.13 13.33
CA ARG A 34 15.70 7.90 13.22
C ARG A 34 15.46 7.26 11.86
N PHE A 35 16.53 6.98 11.14
CA PHE A 35 16.47 6.25 9.87
C PHE A 35 16.51 4.74 10.10
N PHE A 36 15.65 4.03 9.40
CA PHE A 36 15.58 2.58 9.39
C PHE A 36 15.86 2.07 7.98
N PRO A 37 17.00 1.36 7.75
CA PRO A 37 17.41 0.98 6.40
C PRO A 37 16.57 -0.15 5.77
N ALA A 38 15.99 -1.02 6.58
CA ALA A 38 15.22 -2.19 6.12
C ALA A 38 14.05 -2.44 7.07
N VAL A 39 12.87 -1.94 6.69
CA VAL A 39 11.65 -2.07 7.50
C VAL A 39 10.47 -2.50 6.66
N ARG A 40 9.41 -2.96 7.34
CA ARG A 40 8.09 -3.12 6.75
C ARG A 40 7.24 -1.89 6.99
N HIS A 41 6.41 -1.59 6.02
CA HIS A 41 5.33 -0.63 6.14
C HIS A 41 4.05 -1.39 6.47
N ILE A 42 3.65 -1.32 7.72
CA ILE A 42 2.45 -1.99 8.25
C ILE A 42 1.44 -0.93 8.62
N GLU A 43 0.18 -1.15 8.29
CA GLU A 43 -0.87 -0.19 8.57
C GLU A 43 -2.15 -0.85 9.08
N ILE A 44 -2.90 -0.12 9.91
CA ILE A 44 -4.17 -0.56 10.48
C ILE A 44 -5.30 0.31 9.93
N GLN A 45 -6.25 -0.32 9.24
CA GLN A 45 -7.51 0.33 8.88
C GLN A 45 -8.35 0.53 10.12
N VAL A 46 -8.84 1.76 10.32
CA VAL A 46 -9.76 2.10 11.42
C VAL A 46 -11.00 2.79 10.89
N ILE A 47 -12.10 2.68 11.63
CA ILE A 47 -13.30 3.50 11.44
C ILE A 47 -13.80 3.93 12.82
N GLY A 48 -13.89 5.23 13.06
CA GLY A 48 -14.41 5.80 14.30
C GLY A 48 -15.80 6.40 14.11
N ASP A 49 -16.59 6.45 15.18
CA ASP A 49 -17.95 7.04 15.20
C ASP A 49 -18.01 8.47 15.74
N GLY A 50 -16.87 9.08 16.07
CA GLY A 50 -16.80 10.40 16.71
C GLY A 50 -17.24 10.42 18.17
N GLN A 51 -17.67 9.29 18.75
CA GLN A 51 -18.21 9.16 20.11
C GLN A 51 -17.31 8.32 21.03
N GLY A 52 -16.09 8.00 20.57
CA GLY A 52 -15.13 7.20 21.32
C GLY A 52 -15.20 5.70 21.04
N ASN A 53 -16.03 5.26 20.09
CA ASN A 53 -15.99 3.87 19.62
C ASN A 53 -15.28 3.79 18.27
N SER A 54 -14.60 2.67 18.04
CA SER A 54 -13.88 2.41 16.79
C SER A 54 -13.90 0.94 16.40
N LEU A 55 -13.72 0.69 15.13
CA LEU A 55 -13.43 -0.62 14.56
C LEU A 55 -12.01 -0.59 14.04
N GLU A 56 -11.23 -1.59 14.38
CA GLU A 56 -9.90 -1.86 13.87
C GLU A 56 -9.93 -3.16 13.08
N PHE A 57 -9.33 -3.14 11.89
CA PHE A 57 -9.25 -4.31 11.02
C PHE A 57 -7.82 -4.85 11.00
N ASP A 58 -7.66 -6.11 10.59
CA ASP A 58 -6.35 -6.72 10.41
C ASP A 58 -5.44 -5.83 9.55
N GLU A 59 -4.16 -5.90 9.86
CA GLU A 59 -3.14 -5.10 9.20
C GLU A 59 -3.05 -5.36 7.70
N ARG A 60 -2.58 -4.32 7.00
CA ARG A 60 -2.06 -4.41 5.63
C ARG A 60 -0.54 -4.26 5.65
N ASP A 61 0.14 -5.00 4.79
CA ASP A 61 1.56 -4.85 4.50
C ASP A 61 1.73 -4.14 3.16
N CYS A 62 2.29 -2.94 3.19
CA CYS A 62 2.48 -2.08 2.04
C CYS A 62 3.97 -1.88 1.71
N SER A 63 4.80 -2.88 2.02
CA SER A 63 6.25 -2.78 1.91
C SER A 63 6.75 -2.84 0.47
N VAL A 64 5.97 -3.40 -0.47
CA VAL A 64 6.34 -3.40 -1.88
C VAL A 64 6.01 -2.03 -2.49
N GLN A 65 7.00 -1.16 -2.46
CA GLN A 65 6.88 0.22 -2.91
C GLN A 65 8.16 0.67 -3.62
N ARG A 66 8.02 1.65 -4.51
CA ARG A 66 9.13 2.29 -5.22
C ARG A 66 9.08 3.79 -4.95
N ARG A 67 10.20 4.35 -4.49
CA ARG A 67 10.28 5.80 -4.16
C ARG A 67 9.12 6.25 -3.27
N HIS A 68 8.77 5.44 -2.27
CA HIS A 68 7.66 5.64 -1.34
C HIS A 68 6.24 5.59 -1.96
N GLN A 69 6.10 5.11 -3.21
CA GLN A 69 4.81 4.80 -3.81
C GLN A 69 4.52 3.31 -3.72
N LYS A 70 3.44 2.96 -3.05
CA LYS A 70 2.96 1.58 -2.90
C LYS A 70 2.60 1.01 -4.27
N LEU A 71 2.99 -0.23 -4.56
CA LEU A 71 2.71 -0.94 -5.81
C LEU A 71 1.96 -2.25 -5.59
N VAL A 72 2.21 -2.91 -4.45
CA VAL A 72 1.50 -4.12 -4.03
C VAL A 72 1.23 -4.02 -2.54
N GLU A 73 0.01 -4.34 -2.15
CA GLU A 73 -0.44 -4.40 -0.76
C GLU A 73 -1.05 -5.77 -0.46
N GLU A 74 -0.79 -6.30 0.72
CA GLU A 74 -1.36 -7.58 1.12
C GLU A 74 -1.91 -7.55 2.54
N SER A 75 -2.93 -8.36 2.80
CA SER A 75 -3.53 -8.54 4.13
C SER A 75 -3.93 -10.01 4.34
N PRO A 76 -3.58 -10.60 5.51
CA PRO A 76 -2.74 -10.02 6.55
C PRO A 76 -1.26 -9.99 6.14
N SER A 77 -0.44 -9.24 6.88
CA SER A 77 1.01 -9.28 6.67
C SER A 77 1.58 -10.67 6.95
N PRO A 78 2.40 -11.23 6.06
CA PRO A 78 2.98 -12.55 6.25
C PRO A 78 4.05 -12.60 7.36
N VAL A 79 4.53 -11.44 7.82
CA VAL A 79 5.58 -11.34 8.84
C VAL A 79 5.08 -10.88 10.20
N VAL A 80 3.83 -10.46 10.30
CA VAL A 80 3.23 -9.99 11.57
C VAL A 80 2.69 -11.19 12.35
N SER A 81 3.27 -11.44 13.53
CA SER A 81 2.81 -12.47 14.44
C SER A 81 1.45 -12.10 15.07
N LYS A 82 0.74 -13.08 15.62
CA LYS A 82 -0.53 -12.83 16.33
C LYS A 82 -0.38 -11.85 17.50
N ASP A 83 0.72 -11.93 18.24
CA ASP A 83 0.99 -11.03 19.36
C ASP A 83 1.30 -9.61 18.90
N LEU A 84 2.08 -9.46 17.84
CA LEU A 84 2.35 -8.15 17.24
C LEU A 84 1.08 -7.53 16.66
N ARG A 85 0.24 -8.31 15.95
CA ARG A 85 -1.07 -7.87 15.46
C ARG A 85 -1.92 -7.30 16.58
N ARG A 86 -2.04 -8.03 17.69
CA ARG A 86 -2.79 -7.56 18.85
C ARG A 86 -2.27 -6.21 19.36
N GLN A 87 -0.95 -6.04 19.48
CA GLN A 87 -0.33 -4.78 19.90
C GLN A 87 -0.62 -3.64 18.93
N LEU A 88 -0.54 -3.89 17.62
CA LEU A 88 -0.85 -2.90 16.58
C LEU A 88 -2.32 -2.46 16.64
N LEU A 89 -3.25 -3.42 16.77
CA LEU A 89 -4.68 -3.14 16.91
C LEU A 89 -4.99 -2.35 18.19
N GLU A 90 -4.39 -2.73 19.33
CA GLU A 90 -4.53 -1.99 20.59
C GLU A 90 -4.00 -0.56 20.51
N ALA A 91 -2.85 -0.36 19.83
CA ALA A 91 -2.28 0.96 19.62
C ALA A 91 -3.18 1.82 18.71
N ALA A 92 -3.71 1.23 17.64
CA ALA A 92 -4.63 1.89 16.72
C ALA A 92 -5.94 2.28 17.42
N ALA A 93 -6.56 1.36 18.17
CA ALA A 93 -7.77 1.63 18.95
C ALA A 93 -7.57 2.76 19.95
N LYS A 94 -6.46 2.71 20.70
CA LYS A 94 -6.13 3.76 21.68
C LYS A 94 -6.01 5.15 21.05
N LEU A 95 -5.37 5.24 19.88
CA LEU A 95 -5.24 6.50 19.16
C LEU A 95 -6.61 6.98 18.65
N THR A 96 -7.34 6.14 17.92
CA THR A 96 -8.62 6.46 17.29
C THR A 96 -9.67 6.92 18.32
N GLN A 97 -9.80 6.15 19.41
CA GLN A 97 -10.72 6.45 20.50
C GLN A 97 -10.29 7.70 21.30
N GLY A 98 -8.97 7.81 21.56
CA GLY A 98 -8.41 8.91 22.35
C GLY A 98 -8.60 10.31 21.73
N ILE A 99 -8.68 10.39 20.40
CA ILE A 99 -8.93 11.66 19.69
C ILE A 99 -10.39 11.84 19.29
N GLY A 100 -11.28 10.88 19.60
CA GLY A 100 -12.67 10.89 19.16
C GLY A 100 -12.81 10.93 17.64
N TYR A 101 -12.02 10.12 16.93
CA TYR A 101 -11.97 10.12 15.47
C TYR A 101 -13.33 9.71 14.87
N GLU A 102 -13.72 10.38 13.76
CA GLU A 102 -14.94 10.09 13.01
C GLU A 102 -14.60 9.78 11.54
N GLY A 103 -15.15 8.69 11.00
CA GLY A 103 -14.95 8.26 9.63
C GLY A 103 -13.86 7.20 9.46
N ALA A 104 -13.55 6.87 8.20
CA ALA A 104 -12.49 5.93 7.86
C ALA A 104 -11.11 6.60 7.91
N GLY A 105 -10.14 5.91 8.50
CA GLY A 105 -8.75 6.32 8.57
C GLY A 105 -7.81 5.14 8.56
N THR A 106 -6.54 5.42 8.39
CA THR A 106 -5.48 4.42 8.41
C THR A 106 -4.33 4.92 9.27
N ILE A 107 -3.87 4.07 10.18
CA ILE A 107 -2.73 4.35 11.05
C ILE A 107 -1.54 3.56 10.51
N GLU A 108 -0.49 4.27 10.14
CA GLU A 108 0.71 3.71 9.51
C GLU A 108 1.83 3.54 10.53
N PHE A 109 2.53 2.41 10.42
CA PHE A 109 3.64 2.03 11.28
C PHE A 109 4.84 1.56 10.46
N ILE A 110 6.05 1.88 10.95
CA ILE A 110 7.27 1.19 10.59
C ILE A 110 7.41 -0.03 11.48
N PHE A 111 7.61 -1.21 10.89
CA PHE A 111 7.94 -2.42 11.61
C PHE A 111 9.37 -2.85 11.30
N ASP A 112 10.23 -2.82 12.30
CA ASP A 112 11.61 -3.30 12.24
C ASP A 112 11.62 -4.81 12.55
N THR A 113 11.75 -5.63 11.52
CA THR A 113 11.76 -7.08 11.64
C THR A 113 12.98 -7.61 12.39
N ALA A 114 14.09 -6.87 12.42
CA ALA A 114 15.29 -7.28 13.12
C ALA A 114 15.16 -7.17 14.64
N THR A 115 14.44 -6.17 15.14
CA THR A 115 14.23 -5.94 16.57
C THR A 115 12.85 -6.35 17.06
N GLY A 116 11.89 -6.56 16.15
CA GLY A 116 10.49 -6.85 16.48
C GLY A 116 9.71 -5.63 16.98
N HIS A 117 10.28 -4.42 16.90
CA HIS A 117 9.62 -3.20 17.33
C HIS A 117 8.86 -2.54 16.17
N PHE A 118 7.75 -1.88 16.51
CA PHE A 118 7.04 -1.03 15.58
C PHE A 118 6.96 0.40 16.10
N PHE A 119 6.88 1.35 15.16
CA PHE A 119 6.86 2.78 15.45
C PHE A 119 5.77 3.44 14.62
N PHE A 120 4.98 4.31 15.25
CA PHE A 120 3.99 5.13 14.57
C PHE A 120 4.68 6.09 13.58
N ILE A 121 4.12 6.20 12.38
CA ILE A 121 4.54 7.19 11.37
C ILE A 121 3.52 8.33 11.33
N GLU A 122 2.32 8.01 10.88
CA GLU A 122 1.26 8.98 10.65
C GLU A 122 -0.12 8.33 10.67
N MET A 123 -1.15 9.15 10.71
CA MET A 123 -2.53 8.75 10.47
C MET A 123 -3.06 9.44 9.22
N ASN A 124 -3.48 8.65 8.25
CA ASN A 124 -4.20 9.14 7.08
C ASN A 124 -5.69 9.23 7.42
N THR A 125 -6.21 10.46 7.49
CA THR A 125 -7.60 10.74 7.89
C THR A 125 -8.57 10.65 6.70
N ARG A 126 -8.46 9.59 5.92
CA ARG A 126 -9.25 9.29 4.72
C ARG A 126 -9.18 7.81 4.40
N ILE A 127 -10.08 7.38 3.52
CA ILE A 127 -9.93 6.06 2.90
C ILE A 127 -8.66 6.03 2.01
N GLN A 128 -7.99 4.90 1.95
CA GLN A 128 -6.80 4.70 1.12
C GLN A 128 -7.10 3.81 -0.09
N VAL A 129 -6.18 3.81 -1.07
CA VAL A 129 -6.30 3.02 -2.30
C VAL A 129 -6.45 1.54 -1.99
N GLU A 130 -5.69 1.04 -1.04
CA GLU A 130 -5.54 -0.37 -0.64
C GLU A 130 -6.65 -0.90 0.29
N HIS A 131 -7.72 -0.13 0.53
CA HIS A 131 -8.85 -0.61 1.35
C HIS A 131 -9.50 -1.92 0.84
N PRO A 132 -9.48 -2.24 -0.47
CA PRO A 132 -10.10 -3.45 -0.98
C PRO A 132 -9.53 -4.76 -0.42
N VAL A 133 -8.26 -4.84 -0.03
CA VAL A 133 -7.72 -6.06 0.61
C VAL A 133 -8.35 -6.31 1.98
N THR A 134 -8.72 -5.24 2.71
CA THR A 134 -9.48 -5.33 3.96
C THR A 134 -10.93 -5.74 3.70
N GLU A 135 -11.57 -5.13 2.69
CA GLU A 135 -12.96 -5.42 2.34
C GLU A 135 -13.15 -6.89 1.94
N ILE A 136 -12.31 -7.42 1.05
CA ILE A 136 -12.47 -8.79 0.54
C ILE A 136 -12.26 -9.84 1.64
N ARG A 137 -11.42 -9.55 2.66
CA ARG A 137 -11.19 -10.41 3.80
C ARG A 137 -12.28 -10.34 4.87
N THR A 138 -12.91 -9.19 5.01
CA THR A 138 -13.95 -8.97 6.03
C THR A 138 -15.36 -9.18 5.51
N GLY A 139 -15.55 -9.05 4.18
CA GLY A 139 -16.86 -9.05 3.54
C GLY A 139 -17.65 -7.76 3.78
N LEU A 140 -16.98 -6.69 4.23
CA LEU A 140 -17.58 -5.39 4.51
C LEU A 140 -17.26 -4.41 3.36
N ASP A 141 -18.14 -3.45 3.15
CA ASP A 141 -17.91 -2.28 2.31
C ASP A 141 -17.53 -1.09 3.21
N LEU A 142 -16.24 -0.72 3.21
CA LEU A 142 -15.73 0.35 4.07
C LEU A 142 -16.23 1.73 3.64
N ILE A 143 -16.54 1.88 2.35
CA ILE A 143 -17.11 3.12 1.81
C ILE A 143 -18.56 3.27 2.30
N GLU A 144 -19.36 2.19 2.27
CA GLU A 144 -20.71 2.20 2.82
C GLU A 144 -20.70 2.55 4.31
N ILE A 145 -19.81 1.92 5.09
CA ILE A 145 -19.70 2.21 6.53
C ILE A 145 -19.29 3.67 6.76
N GLN A 146 -18.37 4.21 5.97
CA GLN A 146 -17.98 5.63 6.05
C GLN A 146 -19.17 6.57 5.83
N PHE A 147 -20.04 6.28 4.84
CA PHE A 147 -21.29 7.02 4.64
C PHE A 147 -22.27 6.85 5.81
N ASP A 148 -22.39 5.64 6.33
CA ASP A 148 -23.27 5.37 7.46
C ASP A 148 -22.86 6.14 8.72
N VAL A 149 -21.55 6.19 9.00
CA VAL A 149 -21.01 7.02 10.09
C VAL A 149 -21.31 8.49 9.88
N ALA A 150 -21.07 9.01 8.68
CA ALA A 150 -21.36 10.43 8.35
C ALA A 150 -22.86 10.77 8.44
N LEU A 151 -23.74 9.77 8.33
CA LEU A 151 -25.20 9.91 8.56
C LEU A 151 -25.58 9.69 10.04
N GLY A 152 -24.63 9.52 10.94
CA GLY A 152 -24.87 9.31 12.37
C GLY A 152 -25.36 7.91 12.74
N LYS A 153 -25.20 6.93 11.85
CA LYS A 153 -25.53 5.53 12.15
C LYS A 153 -24.45 4.91 13.05
N PRO A 154 -24.80 3.95 13.90
CA PRO A 154 -23.83 3.25 14.73
C PRO A 154 -22.92 2.36 13.89
N LEU A 155 -21.69 2.15 14.38
CA LEU A 155 -20.76 1.20 13.77
C LEU A 155 -21.37 -0.21 13.71
N PRO A 156 -21.12 -0.97 12.63
CA PRO A 156 -21.61 -2.33 12.52
C PRO A 156 -20.97 -3.23 13.57
N LYS A 157 -21.71 -4.23 14.06
CA LYS A 157 -21.13 -5.27 14.91
C LYS A 157 -20.39 -6.28 14.04
N LEU A 158 -19.10 -6.42 14.27
CA LEU A 158 -18.29 -7.41 13.57
C LEU A 158 -18.60 -8.83 14.07
N ASP A 159 -18.93 -9.73 13.17
CA ASP A 159 -19.06 -11.16 13.43
C ASP A 159 -17.90 -11.89 12.72
N VAL A 160 -16.82 -12.11 13.45
CA VAL A 160 -15.60 -12.73 12.89
C VAL A 160 -15.86 -14.13 12.28
N ASN A 161 -16.93 -14.83 12.71
CA ASN A 161 -17.27 -16.13 12.16
C ASN A 161 -17.94 -16.05 10.77
N LYS A 162 -18.36 -14.86 10.37
CA LYS A 162 -18.94 -14.60 9.04
C LYS A 162 -17.98 -13.94 8.07
N MET A 163 -16.81 -13.55 8.53
CA MET A 163 -15.79 -12.96 7.68
C MET A 163 -15.18 -14.05 6.79
N PRO A 164 -14.96 -13.77 5.48
CA PRO A 164 -14.30 -14.71 4.59
C PRO A 164 -12.90 -15.13 5.06
N GLY A 165 -12.16 -14.22 5.71
CA GLY A 165 -10.78 -14.46 6.14
C GLY A 165 -9.82 -14.63 4.98
N GLY A 166 -8.92 -15.61 5.09
CA GLY A 166 -7.94 -15.91 4.03
C GLY A 166 -6.87 -14.83 3.87
N HIS A 167 -6.34 -14.72 2.65
CA HIS A 167 -5.29 -13.78 2.29
C HIS A 167 -5.67 -13.02 1.03
N ALA A 168 -5.45 -11.71 1.02
CA ALA A 168 -5.73 -10.85 -0.12
C ALA A 168 -4.46 -10.09 -0.55
N ILE A 169 -4.26 -9.95 -1.86
CA ILE A 169 -3.16 -9.17 -2.45
C ILE A 169 -3.78 -8.22 -3.47
N GLU A 170 -3.46 -6.94 -3.36
CA GLU A 170 -3.81 -5.91 -4.35
C GLU A 170 -2.58 -5.57 -5.19
N PHE A 171 -2.77 -5.45 -6.49
CA PHE A 171 -1.78 -4.99 -7.45
C PHE A 171 -2.28 -3.69 -8.08
N ARG A 172 -1.50 -2.61 -7.96
CA ARG A 172 -1.81 -1.34 -8.63
C ARG A 172 -1.43 -1.40 -10.10
N ILE A 173 -2.42 -1.32 -10.95
CA ILE A 173 -2.20 -1.29 -12.40
C ILE A 173 -2.10 0.17 -12.83
N ASN A 174 -0.89 0.59 -13.11
CA ASN A 174 -0.57 1.95 -13.53
C ASN A 174 -0.22 1.99 -15.02
N ALA A 175 -0.60 3.06 -15.70
CA ALA A 175 -0.15 3.42 -17.04
C ALA A 175 1.28 3.98 -16.96
N GLU A 176 2.24 3.09 -16.74
CA GLU A 176 3.66 3.41 -16.53
C GLU A 176 4.54 2.38 -17.24
N ASP A 177 5.62 2.86 -17.87
CA ASP A 177 6.66 2.00 -18.44
C ASP A 177 7.69 1.64 -17.35
N TRP A 178 7.49 0.48 -16.73
CA TRP A 178 8.37 0.00 -15.67
C TRP A 178 9.80 -0.30 -16.14
N GLN A 179 9.99 -0.63 -17.44
CA GLN A 179 11.29 -0.88 -18.05
C GLN A 179 12.06 0.42 -18.29
N GLN A 180 11.36 1.54 -18.36
CA GLN A 180 11.94 2.88 -18.46
C GLN A 180 11.80 3.67 -17.16
N GLY A 181 12.04 3.02 -16.03
CA GLY A 181 12.05 3.68 -14.73
C GLY A 181 10.67 4.12 -14.23
N PHE A 182 9.61 3.44 -14.65
CA PHE A 182 8.21 3.73 -14.28
C PHE A 182 7.76 5.12 -14.76
N GLN A 183 8.17 5.53 -15.94
CA GLN A 183 7.70 6.77 -16.54
C GLN A 183 6.21 6.65 -16.89
N PRO A 184 5.41 7.71 -16.65
CA PRO A 184 4.00 7.73 -17.08
C PRO A 184 3.89 7.50 -18.60
N SER A 185 2.96 6.65 -18.99
CA SER A 185 2.71 6.27 -20.37
C SER A 185 1.26 6.60 -20.79
N PRO A 186 0.93 7.88 -21.01
CA PRO A 186 -0.37 8.28 -21.53
C PRO A 186 -0.59 7.77 -22.95
N GLY A 187 -1.85 7.52 -23.33
CA GLY A 187 -2.17 7.06 -24.69
C GLY A 187 -3.50 6.30 -24.71
N ASN A 188 -3.74 5.59 -25.81
CA ASN A 188 -5.01 4.88 -26.01
C ASN A 188 -4.90 3.41 -25.59
N LEU A 189 -5.87 2.94 -24.81
CA LEU A 189 -6.05 1.53 -24.48
C LEU A 189 -6.69 0.80 -25.67
N ASN A 190 -5.86 0.22 -26.56
CA ASN A 190 -6.36 -0.48 -27.73
C ASN A 190 -7.01 -1.82 -27.38
N VAL A 191 -6.44 -2.52 -26.38
CA VAL A 191 -6.98 -3.75 -25.81
C VAL A 191 -7.09 -3.58 -24.30
N TRP A 192 -8.25 -3.97 -23.76
CA TRP A 192 -8.50 -4.05 -22.33
C TRP A 192 -9.35 -5.27 -22.03
N CYS A 193 -8.72 -6.37 -21.66
CA CYS A 193 -9.41 -7.61 -21.29
C CYS A 193 -8.96 -8.03 -19.89
N ALA A 194 -9.78 -7.67 -18.91
CA ALA A 194 -9.50 -7.94 -17.50
C ALA A 194 -9.75 -9.40 -17.13
N PRO A 195 -8.95 -10.00 -16.23
CA PRO A 195 -9.19 -11.35 -15.74
C PRO A 195 -10.48 -11.41 -14.92
N LYS A 196 -11.13 -12.58 -14.96
CA LYS A 196 -12.35 -12.87 -14.19
C LYS A 196 -12.25 -14.24 -13.57
N GLY A 197 -12.85 -14.42 -12.40
CA GLY A 197 -12.88 -15.73 -11.73
C GLY A 197 -13.11 -15.61 -10.23
N THR A 198 -13.15 -16.77 -9.57
CA THR A 198 -13.30 -16.84 -8.12
C THR A 198 -12.10 -16.21 -7.43
N GLY A 199 -12.35 -15.31 -6.47
CA GLY A 199 -11.29 -14.61 -5.74
C GLY A 199 -10.59 -13.52 -6.54
N ILE A 200 -11.15 -13.09 -7.68
CA ILE A 200 -10.63 -11.96 -8.46
C ILE A 200 -11.64 -10.82 -8.41
N ARG A 201 -11.18 -9.66 -7.95
CA ARG A 201 -11.90 -8.37 -8.01
C ARG A 201 -11.05 -7.38 -8.81
N LEU A 202 -11.69 -6.61 -9.67
CA LEU A 202 -11.05 -5.52 -10.38
C LEU A 202 -11.81 -4.23 -10.14
N ASP A 203 -11.17 -3.25 -9.53
CA ASP A 203 -11.70 -1.91 -9.37
C ASP A 203 -11.09 -1.02 -10.46
N THR A 204 -11.90 -0.57 -11.41
CA THR A 204 -11.42 0.23 -12.54
C THR A 204 -12.54 1.11 -13.10
N ALA A 205 -12.13 2.25 -13.66
CA ALA A 205 -13.01 3.13 -14.44
C ALA A 205 -12.66 3.14 -15.94
N VAL A 206 -11.60 2.41 -16.35
CA VAL A 206 -11.18 2.42 -17.75
C VAL A 206 -11.83 1.31 -18.58
N TYR A 207 -11.91 1.54 -19.86
CA TYR A 207 -12.47 0.62 -20.86
C TYR A 207 -11.66 0.65 -22.15
N GLN A 208 -11.82 -0.37 -22.98
CA GLN A 208 -11.15 -0.46 -24.28
C GLN A 208 -11.49 0.73 -25.18
N GLY A 209 -10.47 1.34 -25.78
CA GLY A 209 -10.59 2.52 -26.62
C GLY A 209 -10.48 3.85 -25.87
N GLN A 210 -10.41 3.83 -24.52
CA GLN A 210 -10.26 5.04 -23.74
C GLN A 210 -8.85 5.62 -23.89
N HIS A 211 -8.75 6.95 -23.92
CA HIS A 211 -7.49 7.69 -23.84
C HIS A 211 -7.12 7.94 -22.38
N ILE A 212 -5.93 7.49 -21.98
CA ILE A 212 -5.35 7.78 -20.67
C ILE A 212 -4.61 9.11 -20.74
N SER A 213 -5.06 10.05 -19.93
CA SER A 213 -4.59 11.42 -19.92
C SER A 213 -3.28 11.56 -19.11
N PRO A 214 -2.33 12.41 -19.57
CA PRO A 214 -1.12 12.72 -18.80
C PRO A 214 -1.36 13.71 -17.64
N PHE A 215 -2.59 14.22 -17.48
CA PHE A 215 -2.92 15.26 -16.49
C PHE A 215 -3.48 14.71 -15.16
N TYR A 216 -3.63 13.40 -15.06
CA TYR A 216 -4.13 12.70 -13.87
C TYR A 216 -3.13 11.64 -13.43
N ASP A 217 -3.40 11.07 -12.25
CA ASP A 217 -2.63 9.93 -11.75
C ASP A 217 -2.60 8.78 -12.77
N SER A 218 -1.47 8.06 -12.81
CA SER A 218 -1.24 6.95 -13.75
C SER A 218 -2.04 5.69 -13.42
N MET A 219 -2.61 5.56 -12.22
CA MET A 219 -3.33 4.36 -11.79
C MET A 219 -4.65 4.21 -12.56
N ILE A 220 -4.77 3.11 -13.31
CA ILE A 220 -5.94 2.81 -14.16
C ILE A 220 -6.80 1.67 -13.60
N ALA A 221 -6.25 0.83 -12.73
CA ALA A 221 -7.02 -0.21 -12.05
C ALA A 221 -6.32 -0.69 -10.79
N LYS A 222 -7.10 -1.37 -9.93
CA LYS A 222 -6.62 -2.19 -8.83
C LYS A 222 -7.07 -3.62 -9.09
N LEU A 223 -6.13 -4.55 -9.17
CA LEU A 223 -6.42 -5.98 -9.27
C LEU A 223 -6.26 -6.60 -7.88
N ILE A 224 -7.35 -7.05 -7.28
CA ILE A 224 -7.37 -7.64 -5.95
C ILE A 224 -7.60 -9.14 -6.08
N ILE A 225 -6.70 -9.92 -5.50
CA ILE A 225 -6.73 -11.39 -5.53
C ILE A 225 -6.91 -11.92 -4.12
N HIS A 226 -7.87 -12.84 -3.95
CA HIS A 226 -8.16 -13.48 -2.67
C HIS A 226 -7.97 -14.99 -2.76
N GLY A 227 -7.36 -15.59 -1.74
CA GLY A 227 -7.20 -17.02 -1.55
C GLY A 227 -7.52 -17.43 -0.10
N CYS A 228 -7.67 -18.72 0.16
CA CYS A 228 -7.83 -19.23 1.52
C CYS A 228 -6.54 -19.03 2.36
N ASP A 229 -5.39 -18.93 1.68
CA ASP A 229 -4.09 -18.57 2.23
C ASP A 229 -3.27 -17.80 1.20
N ARG A 230 -2.06 -17.37 1.59
CA ARG A 230 -1.15 -16.59 0.71
C ARG A 230 -0.70 -17.39 -0.51
N LYS A 231 -0.50 -18.69 -0.35
CA LYS A 231 -0.07 -19.56 -1.45
C LYS A 231 -1.13 -19.59 -2.55
N GLU A 232 -2.38 -19.84 -2.18
CA GLU A 232 -3.50 -19.83 -3.14
C GLU A 232 -3.70 -18.45 -3.75
N ALA A 233 -3.57 -17.37 -2.97
CA ALA A 233 -3.63 -16.01 -3.50
C ALA A 233 -2.54 -15.75 -4.56
N LEU A 234 -1.29 -16.19 -4.33
CA LEU A 234 -0.20 -16.08 -5.29
C LEU A 234 -0.44 -16.94 -6.55
N GLU A 235 -0.94 -18.16 -6.41
CA GLU A 235 -1.28 -19.02 -7.55
C GLU A 235 -2.35 -18.36 -8.42
N ARG A 236 -3.43 -17.86 -7.82
CA ARG A 236 -4.48 -17.10 -8.54
C ARG A 236 -3.96 -15.80 -9.15
N ALA A 237 -3.02 -15.11 -8.48
CA ALA A 237 -2.41 -13.90 -9.01
C ALA A 237 -1.60 -14.18 -10.28
N ARG A 238 -0.83 -15.28 -10.33
CA ARG A 238 -0.13 -15.71 -11.55
C ARG A 238 -1.09 -15.91 -12.70
N ASP A 239 -2.17 -16.67 -12.48
CA ASP A 239 -3.17 -16.93 -13.50
C ASP A 239 -3.89 -15.64 -13.94
N ALA A 240 -4.29 -14.80 -13.01
CA ALA A 240 -4.97 -13.54 -13.29
C ALA A 240 -4.08 -12.58 -14.09
N LEU A 241 -2.84 -12.35 -13.64
CA LEU A 241 -1.91 -11.46 -14.31
C LEU A 241 -1.49 -11.99 -15.70
N SER A 242 -1.32 -13.31 -15.87
CA SER A 242 -0.99 -13.91 -17.17
C SER A 242 -2.12 -13.74 -18.19
N ASN A 243 -3.37 -13.77 -17.74
CA ASN A 243 -4.56 -13.60 -18.58
C ASN A 243 -5.01 -12.14 -18.74
N PHE A 244 -4.41 -11.20 -18.01
CA PHE A 244 -4.75 -9.79 -18.14
C PHE A 244 -4.16 -9.21 -19.43
N GLN A 245 -5.00 -8.92 -20.42
CA GLN A 245 -4.57 -8.32 -21.68
C GLN A 245 -4.81 -6.82 -21.67
N CYS A 246 -3.73 -6.06 -21.80
CA CYS A 246 -3.73 -4.60 -21.94
C CYS A 246 -2.71 -4.25 -23.02
N ASP A 247 -3.15 -3.52 -24.04
CA ASP A 247 -2.31 -3.09 -25.16
C ASP A 247 -2.63 -1.66 -25.58
N GLY A 248 -1.66 -1.02 -26.22
CA GLY A 248 -1.70 0.37 -26.68
C GLY A 248 -0.82 1.31 -25.86
N ILE A 249 -0.63 1.00 -24.57
CA ILE A 249 0.29 1.72 -23.67
C ILE A 249 1.03 0.73 -22.75
N PRO A 250 2.28 1.01 -22.36
CA PRO A 250 2.95 0.31 -21.27
C PRO A 250 2.18 0.41 -19.96
N THR A 251 2.19 -0.68 -19.18
CA THR A 251 1.56 -0.74 -17.86
C THR A 251 2.41 -1.55 -16.87
N THR A 252 2.12 -1.41 -15.58
CA THR A 252 2.77 -2.19 -14.52
C THR A 252 2.36 -3.66 -14.50
N ILE A 253 1.46 -4.14 -15.36
CA ILE A 253 1.08 -5.57 -15.44
C ILE A 253 2.32 -6.45 -15.68
N GLY A 254 3.22 -6.02 -16.59
CA GLY A 254 4.48 -6.74 -16.87
C GLY A 254 5.41 -6.81 -15.65
N PHE A 255 5.50 -5.71 -14.90
CA PHE A 255 6.21 -5.65 -13.64
C PHE A 255 5.62 -6.63 -12.61
N HIS A 256 4.32 -6.65 -12.42
CA HIS A 256 3.68 -7.55 -11.47
C HIS A 256 3.85 -9.02 -11.84
N ARG A 257 3.84 -9.37 -13.13
CA ARG A 257 4.17 -10.73 -13.60
C ARG A 257 5.58 -11.16 -13.21
N MET A 258 6.55 -10.26 -13.35
CA MET A 258 7.93 -10.53 -12.95
C MET A 258 8.07 -10.57 -11.42
N LEU A 259 7.40 -9.67 -10.71
CA LEU A 259 7.47 -9.53 -9.26
C LEU A 259 7.02 -10.81 -8.53
N ILE A 260 5.89 -11.39 -8.93
CA ILE A 260 5.32 -12.56 -8.26
C ILE A 260 6.16 -13.84 -8.41
N GLU A 261 7.15 -13.85 -9.29
CA GLU A 261 8.12 -14.94 -9.47
C GLU A 261 9.41 -14.72 -8.67
N GLN A 262 9.58 -13.56 -8.01
CA GLN A 262 10.78 -13.30 -7.21
C GLN A 262 10.72 -14.09 -5.90
N GLU A 263 11.78 -14.85 -5.61
CA GLU A 263 11.89 -15.62 -4.36
C GLU A 263 11.72 -14.74 -3.13
N ALA A 264 12.34 -13.54 -3.13
CA ALA A 264 12.21 -12.59 -2.02
C ALA A 264 10.76 -12.18 -1.75
N PHE A 265 9.93 -12.04 -2.80
CA PHE A 265 8.50 -11.75 -2.63
C PHE A 265 7.74 -12.99 -2.15
N ILE A 266 8.00 -14.16 -2.72
CA ILE A 266 7.35 -15.43 -2.36
C ILE A 266 7.65 -15.77 -0.89
N ASP A 267 8.91 -15.63 -0.46
CA ASP A 267 9.41 -16.01 0.86
C ASP A 267 9.32 -14.88 1.89
N ASN A 268 8.63 -13.79 1.57
CA ASN A 268 8.40 -12.65 2.46
C ASN A 268 9.68 -11.89 2.88
N GLY A 269 10.74 -11.95 2.08
CA GLY A 269 12.03 -11.28 2.33
C GLY A 269 12.06 -9.80 1.93
N VAL A 270 10.94 -9.23 1.47
CA VAL A 270 10.88 -7.84 0.99
C VAL A 270 10.89 -6.82 2.14
N ASN A 271 11.29 -5.59 1.85
CA ASN A 271 11.21 -4.43 2.73
C ASN A 271 10.89 -3.18 1.91
N THR A 272 10.70 -2.02 2.56
CA THR A 272 10.28 -0.78 1.88
C THR A 272 11.28 -0.26 0.84
N ARG A 273 12.52 -0.72 0.85
CA ARG A 273 13.56 -0.32 -0.10
C ARG A 273 13.93 -1.42 -1.09
N TRP A 274 13.36 -2.61 -0.92
CA TRP A 274 13.75 -3.79 -1.70
C TRP A 274 13.73 -3.56 -3.22
N LEU A 275 12.71 -2.86 -3.74
CA LEU A 275 12.65 -2.56 -5.17
C LEU A 275 13.80 -1.64 -5.62
N ASP A 276 14.15 -0.65 -4.81
CA ASP A 276 15.15 0.36 -5.14
C ASP A 276 16.59 -0.13 -4.90
N THR A 277 16.80 -1.10 -3.98
CA THR A 277 18.15 -1.57 -3.60
C THR A 277 18.54 -2.90 -4.22
N ASP A 278 17.57 -3.81 -4.40
CA ASP A 278 17.85 -5.20 -4.79
C ASP A 278 17.33 -5.51 -6.19
N LEU A 279 16.11 -5.04 -6.54
CA LEU A 279 15.50 -5.39 -7.82
C LEU A 279 15.85 -4.38 -8.93
N PHE A 280 15.94 -3.09 -8.60
CA PHE A 280 16.31 -2.01 -9.53
C PHE A 280 17.35 -1.08 -8.89
N PRO A 281 18.56 -1.56 -8.58
CA PRO A 281 19.59 -0.73 -7.95
C PRO A 281 19.94 0.45 -8.87
N ALA A 282 20.05 1.64 -8.26
CA ALA A 282 20.46 2.84 -8.98
C ALA A 282 21.89 2.66 -9.52
N GLY A 283 22.06 2.55 -10.83
CA GLY A 283 23.34 2.34 -11.50
C GLY A 283 23.30 1.41 -12.71
N GLU A 284 22.25 0.60 -12.89
CA GLU A 284 22.10 -0.27 -14.07
C GLU A 284 21.21 0.32 -15.19
N ALA A 285 20.59 1.47 -14.95
CA ALA A 285 19.74 2.15 -15.94
C ALA A 285 20.47 3.13 -16.87
N GLU A 286 21.81 3.20 -16.80
CA GLU A 286 22.66 4.07 -17.66
C GLU A 286 23.73 3.27 -18.43
N ALA A 287 23.46 2.01 -18.79
CA ALA A 287 24.36 1.23 -19.65
C ALA A 287 23.71 0.91 -21.02
#